data_e056c3a2a84b6f83d7823c40aee5c923
#
_entry.id   e056c3a2a84b6f83d7823c40aee5c923
#
_cell.length_a   1.000
_cell.length_b   1.000
_cell.length_c   1.000
_cell.angle_alpha   90.00
_cell.angle_beta   90.00
_cell.angle_gamma   90.00
#
_symmetry.space_group_name_H-M   'P 1'
#
loop_
_entity.id
_entity.type
_entity.pdbx_description
1 polymer ?
#
loop_
_entity_poly.entity_id
_entity_poly.type
_entity_poly.pdbx_seq_one_letter_code
_entity_poly.pdbx_strand_id
1 'polypeptide(L)'
;NVMASPLTNALAAQWIQEGTADRVLQSVRAESTIRQKIAANILKEFSYRATPEGFHLWLLLPRHFNWNPAEMAVQLRDLGVSAVSSAAFCTDNNPPDAIRICLGGAWSREVCTENLHTLAHVMRNPLNFGSVIL
;
A
#
# COMPACT_ATOMS: atom_id res chain seq x y z
N ASN A 1 0.58 -27.68 -13.50
CA ASN A 1 -0.81 -27.26 -13.82
C ASN A 1 -1.59 -27.20 -12.52
N VAL A 2 -1.82 -25.99 -12.01
CA VAL A 2 -2.72 -25.78 -10.88
C VAL A 2 -4.12 -25.55 -11.46
N MET A 3 -4.95 -26.56 -11.41
CA MET A 3 -6.37 -26.44 -11.77
C MET A 3 -7.12 -25.82 -10.59
N ALA A 4 -7.96 -24.82 -10.86
CA ALA A 4 -8.83 -24.24 -9.83
C ALA A 4 -9.84 -25.31 -9.35
N SER A 5 -10.18 -25.27 -8.07
CA SER A 5 -11.16 -26.19 -7.49
C SER A 5 -12.53 -26.01 -8.15
N PRO A 6 -13.18 -27.10 -8.61
CA PRO A 6 -14.53 -27.03 -9.18
C PRO A 6 -15.55 -26.37 -8.24
N LEU A 7 -15.44 -26.62 -6.94
CA LEU A 7 -16.33 -26.02 -5.92
C LEU A 7 -16.14 -24.50 -5.84
N THR A 8 -14.90 -24.03 -5.83
CA THR A 8 -14.59 -22.59 -5.81
C THR A 8 -15.07 -21.90 -7.08
N ASN A 9 -14.93 -22.56 -8.24
CA ASN A 9 -15.43 -22.04 -9.51
C ASN A 9 -16.96 -21.94 -9.53
N ALA A 10 -17.66 -22.97 -9.03
CA ALA A 10 -19.12 -22.96 -8.94
C ALA A 10 -19.62 -21.84 -8.01
N LEU A 11 -18.96 -21.65 -6.85
CA LEU A 11 -19.29 -20.56 -5.92
C LEU A 11 -19.06 -19.18 -6.55
N ALA A 12 -17.94 -18.98 -7.24
CA ALA A 12 -17.67 -17.73 -7.93
C ALA A 12 -18.68 -17.43 -9.03
N ALA A 13 -19.06 -18.44 -9.83
CA ALA A 13 -20.09 -18.32 -10.85
C ALA A 13 -21.44 -17.93 -10.24
N GLN A 14 -21.83 -18.55 -9.14
CA GLN A 14 -23.05 -18.22 -8.41
C GLN A 14 -23.04 -16.78 -7.91
N TRP A 15 -21.96 -16.32 -7.28
CA TRP A 15 -21.82 -14.95 -6.78
C TRP A 15 -21.93 -13.90 -7.89
N ILE A 16 -21.38 -14.22 -9.08
CA ILE A 16 -21.50 -13.35 -10.26
C ILE A 16 -22.96 -13.29 -10.73
N GLN A 17 -23.62 -14.44 -10.86
CA GLN A 17 -25.00 -14.52 -11.34
C GLN A 17 -25.99 -13.85 -10.40
N GLU A 18 -25.81 -13.97 -9.09
CA GLU A 18 -26.66 -13.37 -8.06
C GLU A 18 -26.34 -11.89 -7.76
N GLY A 19 -25.32 -11.32 -8.39
CA GLY A 19 -24.87 -9.95 -8.15
C GLY A 19 -24.12 -9.74 -6.83
N THR A 20 -23.77 -10.81 -6.11
CA THR A 20 -23.01 -10.73 -4.86
C THR A 20 -21.60 -10.20 -5.10
N ALA A 21 -20.95 -10.65 -6.18
CA ALA A 21 -19.63 -10.19 -6.57
C ALA A 21 -19.60 -8.66 -6.80
N ASP A 22 -20.62 -8.12 -7.48
CA ASP A 22 -20.74 -6.69 -7.73
C ASP A 22 -20.93 -5.89 -6.44
N ARG A 23 -21.77 -6.36 -5.53
CA ARG A 23 -21.98 -5.71 -4.21
C ARG A 23 -20.68 -5.66 -3.39
N VAL A 24 -19.93 -6.76 -3.37
CA VAL A 24 -18.63 -6.83 -2.70
C VAL A 24 -17.64 -5.85 -3.35
N LEU A 25 -17.55 -5.83 -4.69
CA LEU A 25 -16.69 -4.92 -5.43
C LEU A 25 -17.01 -3.46 -5.11
N GLN A 26 -18.28 -3.07 -5.12
CA GLN A 26 -18.72 -1.71 -4.78
C GLN A 26 -18.34 -1.34 -3.33
N SER A 27 -18.49 -2.26 -2.39
CA SER A 27 -18.11 -2.04 -0.99
C SER A 27 -16.60 -1.86 -0.82
N VAL A 28 -15.79 -2.68 -1.51
CA VAL A 28 -14.33 -2.55 -1.51
C VAL A 28 -13.89 -1.22 -2.11
N ARG A 29 -14.48 -0.79 -3.24
CA ARG A 29 -14.17 0.49 -3.88
C ARG A 29 -14.54 1.67 -2.99
N ALA A 30 -15.71 1.63 -2.35
CA ALA A 30 -16.14 2.68 -1.43
C ALA A 30 -15.17 2.82 -0.24
N GLU A 31 -14.76 1.70 0.38
CA GLU A 31 -13.79 1.71 1.47
C GLU A 31 -12.42 2.21 1.00
N SER A 32 -11.96 1.77 -0.16
CA SER A 32 -10.69 2.23 -0.74
C SER A 32 -10.70 3.73 -1.01
N THR A 33 -11.81 4.28 -1.51
CA THR A 33 -11.98 5.71 -1.73
C THR A 33 -11.84 6.51 -0.43
N ILE A 34 -12.42 6.01 0.68
CA ILE A 34 -12.30 6.66 1.98
C ILE A 34 -10.84 6.66 2.45
N ARG A 35 -10.15 5.52 2.34
CA ARG A 35 -8.74 5.39 2.73
C ARG A 35 -7.81 6.25 1.86
N GLN A 36 -8.10 6.39 0.57
CA GLN A 36 -7.37 7.31 -0.31
C GLN A 36 -7.55 8.78 0.10
N LYS A 37 -8.74 9.18 0.54
CA LYS A 37 -8.98 10.52 1.08
C LYS A 37 -8.20 10.77 2.38
N ILE A 38 -8.14 9.78 3.27
CA ILE A 38 -7.31 9.85 4.49
C ILE A 38 -5.84 10.02 4.11
N ALA A 39 -5.34 9.20 3.18
CA ALA A 39 -3.97 9.29 2.69
C ALA A 39 -3.67 10.65 2.04
N ALA A 40 -4.57 11.18 1.21
CA ALA A 40 -4.41 12.49 0.58
C ALA A 40 -4.31 13.62 1.59
N ASN A 41 -5.04 13.55 2.71
CA ASN A 41 -4.98 14.55 3.75
C ASN A 41 -3.66 14.49 4.56
N ILE A 42 -3.19 13.29 4.90
CA ILE A 42 -2.00 13.08 5.72
C ILE A 42 -0.72 13.29 4.90
N LEU A 43 -0.71 12.80 3.65
CA LEU A 43 0.47 12.78 2.78
C LEU A 43 0.53 13.97 1.80
N LYS A 44 -0.22 15.04 2.04
CA LYS A 44 -0.35 16.19 1.12
C LYS A 44 0.97 16.86 0.72
N GLU A 45 2.00 16.73 1.53
CA GLU A 45 3.34 17.31 1.29
C GLU A 45 4.28 16.37 0.52
N PHE A 46 3.92 15.10 0.35
CA PHE A 46 4.73 14.09 -0.32
C PHE A 46 4.23 13.81 -1.74
N SER A 47 5.15 13.46 -2.61
CA SER A 47 4.83 13.07 -3.98
C SER A 47 4.46 11.59 -4.05
N TYR A 48 3.26 11.27 -4.50
CA TYR A 48 2.84 9.90 -4.74
C TYR A 48 1.85 9.82 -5.91
N ARG A 49 1.64 8.61 -6.41
CA ARG A 49 0.62 8.29 -7.42
C ARG A 49 -0.36 7.28 -6.83
N ALA A 50 -1.64 7.48 -7.08
CA ALA A 50 -2.71 6.57 -6.66
C ALA A 50 -3.91 6.71 -7.61
N THR A 51 -4.78 5.69 -7.60
CA THR A 51 -6.10 5.78 -8.23
C THR A 51 -7.15 6.04 -7.15
N PRO A 52 -8.22 6.80 -7.41
CA PRO A 52 -9.20 7.18 -6.39
C PRO A 52 -9.83 6.01 -5.64
N GLU A 53 -10.05 4.90 -6.32
CA GLU A 53 -10.66 3.67 -5.79
C GLU A 53 -9.63 2.56 -5.50
N GLY A 54 -8.33 2.86 -5.65
CA GLY A 54 -7.26 1.89 -5.41
C GLY A 54 -6.94 1.74 -3.93
N PHE A 55 -6.54 0.56 -3.52
CA PHE A 55 -6.07 0.29 -2.15
C PHE A 55 -4.55 0.32 -2.01
N HIS A 56 -3.85 0.84 -3.04
CA HIS A 56 -2.41 1.10 -3.02
C HIS A 56 -2.12 2.56 -3.36
N LEU A 57 -0.97 3.04 -2.89
CA LEU A 57 -0.33 4.24 -3.41
C LEU A 57 1.13 3.95 -3.73
N TRP A 58 1.67 4.68 -4.70
CA TRP A 58 3.05 4.61 -5.14
C TRP A 58 3.77 5.85 -4.66
N LEU A 59 4.48 5.74 -3.53
CA LEU A 59 5.20 6.84 -2.88
C LEU A 59 6.54 7.05 -3.57
N LEU A 60 6.82 8.27 -4.04
CA LEU A 60 8.09 8.66 -4.62
C LEU A 60 9.03 9.14 -3.52
N LEU A 61 10.23 8.58 -3.46
CA LEU A 61 11.24 8.97 -2.49
C LEU A 61 12.05 10.16 -3.01
N PRO A 62 12.26 11.21 -2.17
CA PRO A 62 13.11 12.33 -2.56
C PRO A 62 14.56 11.91 -2.73
N ARG A 63 15.14 12.18 -3.89
CA ARG A 63 16.53 11.79 -4.23
C ARG A 63 17.59 12.35 -3.30
N HIS A 64 17.35 13.52 -2.72
CA HIS A 64 18.32 14.19 -1.86
C HIS A 64 18.54 13.51 -0.50
N PHE A 65 17.71 12.55 -0.11
CA PHE A 65 17.87 11.79 1.13
C PHE A 65 18.68 10.50 0.96
N ASN A 66 19.02 10.12 -0.26
CA ASN A 66 19.79 8.91 -0.57
C ASN A 66 19.24 7.63 0.09
N TRP A 67 17.93 7.50 0.14
CA TRP A 67 17.27 6.35 0.74
C TRP A 67 17.35 5.12 -0.14
N ASN A 68 17.60 3.97 0.49
CA ASN A 68 17.43 2.68 -0.15
C ASN A 68 15.96 2.23 -0.03
N PRO A 69 15.19 2.15 -1.15
CA PRO A 69 13.78 1.76 -1.09
C PRO A 69 13.53 0.37 -0.45
N ALA A 70 14.48 -0.56 -0.59
CA ALA A 70 14.35 -1.90 -0.02
C ALA A 70 14.50 -1.87 1.51
N GLU A 71 15.50 -1.19 2.03
CA GLU A 71 15.72 -1.03 3.47
C GLU A 71 14.57 -0.27 4.12
N MET A 72 14.12 0.82 3.50
CA MET A 72 12.99 1.60 3.99
C MET A 72 11.69 0.77 4.01
N ALA A 73 11.45 -0.07 3.00
CA ALA A 73 10.28 -0.94 3.00
C ALA A 73 10.32 -1.99 4.13
N VAL A 74 11.51 -2.48 4.51
CA VAL A 74 11.66 -3.38 5.67
C VAL A 74 11.31 -2.63 6.94
N GLN A 75 11.93 -1.48 7.20
CA GLN A 75 11.70 -0.67 8.40
C GLN A 75 10.23 -0.26 8.55
N LEU A 76 9.59 0.16 7.46
CA LEU A 76 8.17 0.51 7.47
C LEU A 76 7.29 -0.69 7.86
N ARG A 77 7.62 -1.90 7.39
CA ARG A 77 6.89 -3.12 7.78
C ARG A 77 7.06 -3.44 9.26
N ASP A 78 8.25 -3.25 9.83
CA ASP A 78 8.52 -3.43 11.26
C ASP A 78 7.71 -2.44 12.12
N LEU A 79 7.37 -1.28 11.56
CA LEU A 79 6.48 -0.28 12.17
C LEU A 79 4.99 -0.50 11.86
N GLY A 80 4.62 -1.62 11.23
CA GLY A 80 3.25 -1.97 10.91
C GLY A 80 2.71 -1.39 9.59
N VAL A 81 3.53 -0.63 8.84
CA VAL A 81 3.14 -0.07 7.54
C VAL A 81 3.38 -1.08 6.44
N SER A 82 2.35 -1.49 5.72
CA SER A 82 2.47 -2.44 4.61
C SER A 82 3.15 -1.80 3.39
N ALA A 83 4.45 -2.03 3.26
CA ALA A 83 5.33 -1.42 2.27
C ALA A 83 6.07 -2.47 1.43
N VAL A 84 6.22 -2.20 0.11
CA VAL A 84 6.98 -3.04 -0.83
C VAL A 84 7.84 -2.13 -1.71
N SER A 85 9.14 -2.42 -1.79
CA SER A 85 10.08 -1.69 -2.64
C SER A 85 9.70 -1.78 -4.12
N SER A 86 9.98 -0.72 -4.88
CA SER A 86 9.85 -0.64 -6.33
C SER A 86 10.58 -1.77 -7.07
N ALA A 87 11.70 -2.25 -6.53
CA ALA A 87 12.49 -3.34 -7.12
C ALA A 87 11.67 -4.64 -7.32
N ALA A 88 10.66 -4.88 -6.47
CA ALA A 88 9.76 -6.04 -6.62
C ALA A 88 8.86 -5.98 -7.87
N PHE A 89 8.75 -4.83 -8.52
CA PHE A 89 7.90 -4.59 -9.69
C PHE A 89 8.71 -4.22 -10.93
N CYS A 90 10.03 -4.19 -10.82
CA CYS A 90 10.93 -3.80 -11.89
C CYS A 90 11.32 -5.03 -12.72
N THR A 91 11.28 -4.91 -14.04
CA THR A 91 11.68 -5.95 -14.99
C THR A 91 13.10 -5.71 -15.53
N ASP A 92 13.63 -4.52 -15.33
CA ASP A 92 15.01 -4.15 -15.62
C ASP A 92 15.79 -3.94 -14.30
N ASN A 93 17.10 -3.72 -14.38
CA ASN A 93 17.93 -3.53 -13.19
C ASN A 93 17.97 -2.08 -12.70
N ASN A 94 17.00 -1.25 -13.07
CA ASN A 94 16.95 0.16 -12.73
C ASN A 94 15.60 0.56 -12.09
N PRO A 95 15.27 0.06 -10.88
CA PRO A 95 14.04 0.40 -10.21
C PRO A 95 14.01 1.89 -9.84
N PRO A 96 12.85 2.56 -9.96
CA PRO A 96 12.71 3.95 -9.52
C PRO A 96 12.83 4.06 -7.99
N ASP A 97 13.25 5.24 -7.48
CA ASP A 97 13.26 5.53 -6.04
C ASP A 97 11.83 5.67 -5.51
N ALA A 98 11.18 4.54 -5.27
CA ALA A 98 9.78 4.51 -4.87
C ALA A 98 9.43 3.27 -4.01
N ILE A 99 8.32 3.38 -3.28
CA ILE A 99 7.76 2.32 -2.45
C ILE A 99 6.26 2.24 -2.69
N ARG A 100 5.73 1.03 -2.87
CA ARG A 100 4.29 0.80 -2.87
C ARG A 100 3.80 0.64 -1.43
N ILE A 101 2.85 1.46 -1.03
CA ILE A 101 2.14 1.37 0.25
C ILE A 101 0.76 0.75 0.03
N CYS A 102 0.37 -0.22 0.87
CA CYS A 102 -0.93 -0.84 0.83
C CYS A 102 -1.84 -0.25 1.92
N LEU A 103 -2.94 0.37 1.50
CA LEU A 103 -3.97 0.90 2.42
C LEU A 103 -4.99 -0.18 2.83
N GLY A 104 -5.08 -1.26 2.04
CA GLY A 104 -6.03 -2.35 2.26
C GLY A 104 -5.61 -3.34 3.36
N GLY A 105 -4.34 -3.35 3.77
CA GLY A 105 -3.82 -4.25 4.79
C GLY A 105 -4.18 -3.89 6.23
N ALA A 106 -4.62 -2.66 6.48
CA ALA A 106 -5.01 -2.22 7.82
C ALA A 106 -6.41 -2.77 8.18
N TRP A 107 -6.55 -3.31 9.40
CA TRP A 107 -7.78 -3.92 9.90
C TRP A 107 -8.93 -2.92 10.01
N SER A 108 -8.64 -1.65 10.32
CA SER A 108 -9.62 -0.58 10.45
C SER A 108 -9.09 0.71 9.82
N ARG A 109 -9.97 1.73 9.71
CA ARG A 109 -9.59 3.07 9.24
C ARG A 109 -8.67 3.79 10.23
N GLU A 110 -8.85 3.55 11.53
CA GLU A 110 -8.01 4.08 12.61
C GLU A 110 -6.58 3.56 12.47
N VAL A 111 -6.39 2.25 12.32
CA VAL A 111 -5.07 1.64 12.09
C VAL A 111 -4.46 2.13 10.76
N CYS A 112 -5.26 2.28 9.72
CA CYS A 112 -4.80 2.86 8.46
C CYS A 112 -4.30 4.30 8.66
N THR A 113 -5.02 5.11 9.43
CA THR A 113 -4.66 6.50 9.75
C THR A 113 -3.37 6.56 10.55
N GLU A 114 -3.21 5.73 11.58
CA GLU A 114 -2.00 5.63 12.40
C GLU A 114 -0.79 5.21 11.56
N ASN A 115 -0.94 4.22 10.69
CA ASN A 115 0.10 3.77 9.77
C ASN A 115 0.54 4.89 8.80
N LEU A 116 -0.41 5.69 8.31
CA LEU A 116 -0.12 6.84 7.45
C LEU A 116 0.59 7.97 8.20
N HIS A 117 0.25 8.22 9.46
CA HIS A 117 0.98 9.16 10.30
C HIS A 117 2.40 8.67 10.59
N THR A 118 2.58 7.37 10.86
CA THR A 118 3.90 6.74 11.02
C THR A 118 4.73 6.91 9.75
N LEU A 119 4.16 6.62 8.58
CA LEU A 119 4.81 6.84 7.29
C LEU A 119 5.23 8.30 7.10
N ALA A 120 4.32 9.25 7.37
CA ALA A 120 4.61 10.68 7.25
C ALA A 120 5.72 11.12 8.21
N HIS A 121 5.74 10.59 9.44
CA HIS A 121 6.81 10.86 10.41
C HIS A 121 8.16 10.37 9.93
N VAL A 122 8.23 9.14 9.42
CA VAL A 122 9.43 8.54 8.83
C VAL A 122 9.95 9.41 7.67
N MET A 123 9.06 9.81 6.78
CA MET A 123 9.39 10.64 5.61
C MET A 123 9.92 12.03 5.96
N ARG A 124 9.52 12.59 7.12
CA ARG A 124 10.03 13.90 7.61
C ARG A 124 11.36 13.80 8.33
N ASN A 125 11.67 12.63 8.89
CA ASN A 125 12.82 12.44 9.78
C ASN A 125 13.76 11.32 9.29
N PRO A 126 14.42 11.51 8.13
CA PRO A 126 15.21 10.45 7.50
C PRO A 126 16.47 10.04 8.29
N LEU A 127 16.96 10.89 9.19
CA LEU A 127 18.22 10.67 9.92
C LEU A 127 18.09 9.79 11.17
N ASN A 128 16.89 9.47 11.62
CA ASN A 128 16.67 8.67 12.84
C ASN A 128 16.62 7.16 12.63
N PHE A 129 16.73 6.69 11.39
CA PHE A 129 16.60 5.27 11.06
C PHE A 129 17.90 4.46 11.18
N GLY A 130 19.07 5.12 11.20
CA GLY A 130 20.38 4.46 11.38
C GLY A 130 20.81 4.26 12.84
N SER A 131 20.08 4.80 13.82
CA SER A 131 20.53 4.82 15.23
C SER A 131 19.71 3.95 16.18
N VAL A 132 18.85 3.06 15.69
CA VAL A 132 18.07 2.12 16.54
C VAL A 132 18.67 0.71 16.54
N ILE A 133 19.85 0.51 15.97
CA ILE A 133 20.62 -0.73 16.10
C ILE A 133 21.90 -0.43 16.91
N LEU A 134 21.77 -0.36 18.21
CA LEU A 134 22.79 -0.69 19.20
C LEU A 134 22.10 -1.27 20.42
#